data_542fef10affaf56c2eec5ed5e6e10a21
#
_entry.id   542fef10affaf56c2eec5ed5e6e10a21
#
_cell.length_a   1.000
_cell.length_b   1.000
_cell.length_c   1.000
_cell.angle_alpha   90.00
_cell.angle_beta   90.00
_cell.angle_gamma   90.00
#
_symmetry.space_group_name_H-M   'P 1'
#
loop_
_entity.id
_entity.type
_entity.pdbx_description
1 polymer ?
#
loop_
_entity_poly.entity_id
_entity_poly.type
_entity_poly.pdbx_seq_one_letter_code
_entity_poly.pdbx_strand_id
1 'polypeptide(L)'
;MKVPCHIEMAGYDQIHYVNNLYPWEGKMYRRPAYTLFGSHKWEGMFSEAGYNPVGSYIREFDLEKELSGKRVVICFEGVEQAMYVWLNGAFIGYAEDSFTPSEFDLTPYIREKGNVLAVEVYKHSTAAFLEDQDFFRFFGIFRNVTLYAKPQIHVEDMWAKPVLLENGDGRLSPVSYTHLRAHET
;
A
#
# COMPACT_ATOMS: atom_id res chain seq x y z
N MET A 1 -2.60 2.89 -18.63
CA MET A 1 -2.50 4.31 -18.23
C MET A 1 -1.10 4.61 -17.70
N LYS A 2 -0.72 5.89 -17.63
CA LYS A 2 0.54 6.30 -17.01
C LYS A 2 0.36 6.39 -15.48
N VAL A 3 1.32 5.89 -14.72
CA VAL A 3 1.42 6.02 -13.25
C VAL A 3 2.54 7.05 -12.97
N PRO A 4 2.38 7.94 -11.97
CA PRO A 4 1.27 8.08 -11.04
C PRO A 4 0.02 8.76 -11.63
N CYS A 5 -1.17 8.25 -11.32
CA CYS A 5 -2.44 8.87 -11.70
C CYS A 5 -3.60 8.15 -11.00
N HIS A 6 -4.63 8.89 -10.60
CA HIS A 6 -5.91 8.29 -10.21
C HIS A 6 -6.65 7.77 -11.45
N ILE A 7 -7.39 6.68 -11.27
CA ILE A 7 -8.12 6.02 -12.36
C ILE A 7 -9.22 6.92 -12.91
N GLU A 8 -9.90 7.69 -12.07
CA GLU A 8 -10.92 8.66 -12.46
C GLU A 8 -10.33 9.79 -13.29
N MET A 9 -9.14 10.29 -12.93
CA MET A 9 -8.47 11.34 -13.68
C MET A 9 -7.96 10.87 -15.05
N ALA A 10 -7.79 9.55 -15.21
CA ALA A 10 -7.50 8.94 -16.49
C ALA A 10 -8.76 8.64 -17.32
N GLY A 11 -9.95 8.92 -16.80
CA GLY A 11 -11.23 8.76 -17.49
C GLY A 11 -11.81 7.36 -17.48
N TYR A 12 -11.33 6.47 -16.60
CA TYR A 12 -11.81 5.09 -16.53
C TYR A 12 -12.90 4.85 -15.47
N ASP A 13 -13.12 5.84 -14.58
CA ASP A 13 -14.20 5.77 -13.59
C ASP A 13 -14.71 7.17 -13.27
N GLN A 14 -15.76 7.26 -12.46
CA GLN A 14 -16.37 8.52 -12.03
C GLN A 14 -15.88 8.91 -10.64
N ILE A 15 -15.73 10.22 -10.43
CA ILE A 15 -15.40 10.76 -9.12
C ILE A 15 -16.60 10.57 -8.20
N HIS A 16 -16.36 9.98 -7.03
CA HIS A 16 -17.37 9.83 -5.99
C HIS A 16 -17.10 10.84 -4.87
N TYR A 17 -18.10 11.65 -4.53
CA TYR A 17 -18.01 12.60 -3.43
C TYR A 17 -18.56 11.99 -2.15
N VAL A 18 -17.87 12.18 -1.03
CA VAL A 18 -18.19 11.53 0.24
C VAL A 18 -19.57 11.85 0.81
N ASN A 19 -20.13 13.03 0.50
CA ASN A 19 -21.50 13.38 0.88
C ASN A 19 -22.58 12.56 0.17
N ASN A 20 -22.23 11.86 -0.89
CA ASN A 20 -23.11 10.89 -1.51
C ASN A 20 -23.01 9.57 -0.75
N LEU A 21 -24.13 8.86 -0.68
CA LEU A 21 -24.13 7.53 -0.09
C LEU A 21 -23.18 6.60 -0.87
N TYR A 22 -22.47 5.74 -0.16
CA TYR A 22 -21.73 4.68 -0.81
C TYR A 22 -22.69 3.80 -1.64
N PRO A 23 -22.23 3.20 -2.75
CA PRO A 23 -23.08 2.39 -3.63
C PRO A 23 -23.78 1.23 -2.94
N TRP A 24 -23.30 0.82 -1.79
CA TRP A 24 -23.87 -0.23 -0.95
C TRP A 24 -24.63 0.31 0.27
N GLU A 25 -24.75 1.61 0.46
CA GLU A 25 -25.56 2.16 1.55
C GLU A 25 -27.01 1.69 1.44
N GLY A 26 -27.59 1.39 2.60
CA GLY A 26 -28.93 0.77 2.68
C GLY A 26 -28.96 -0.72 2.34
N LYS A 27 -27.85 -1.29 1.89
CA LYS A 27 -27.65 -2.73 1.72
C LYS A 27 -26.76 -3.26 2.82
N MET A 28 -27.05 -4.46 3.31
CA MET A 28 -26.33 -5.06 4.43
C MET A 28 -25.04 -5.74 3.97
N TYR A 29 -24.18 -5.02 3.25
CA TYR A 29 -22.84 -5.53 2.93
C TYR A 29 -21.93 -5.51 4.15
N ARG A 30 -20.87 -6.28 4.10
CA ARG A 30 -19.91 -6.42 5.19
C ARG A 30 -19.17 -5.12 5.48
N ARG A 31 -19.73 -4.36 6.36
CA ARG A 31 -19.01 -3.28 7.04
C ARG A 31 -18.17 -3.87 8.16
N PRO A 32 -17.07 -3.22 8.55
CA PRO A 32 -16.37 -3.58 9.78
C PRO A 32 -17.36 -3.61 10.96
N ALA A 33 -17.24 -4.58 11.84
CA ALA A 33 -18.19 -4.78 12.95
C ALA A 33 -18.36 -3.55 13.85
N TYR A 34 -17.33 -2.73 13.98
CA TYR A 34 -17.38 -1.48 14.77
C TYR A 34 -18.16 -0.36 14.10
N THR A 35 -18.52 -0.47 12.83
CA THR A 35 -19.35 0.54 12.13
C THR A 35 -20.85 0.25 12.20
N LEU A 36 -21.22 -0.84 12.85
CA LEU A 36 -22.61 -1.30 12.91
C LEU A 36 -23.13 -1.30 14.36
N PHE A 37 -24.24 -0.65 14.55
CA PHE A 37 -25.02 -0.75 15.78
C PHE A 37 -26.05 -1.89 15.59
N GLY A 38 -25.89 -2.99 16.34
CA GLY A 38 -26.85 -4.10 16.36
C GLY A 38 -26.36 -5.37 15.65
N SER A 39 -27.16 -6.44 15.76
CA SER A 39 -26.91 -7.72 15.13
C SER A 39 -27.47 -7.72 13.71
N HIS A 40 -26.62 -7.55 12.74
CA HIS A 40 -27.00 -7.63 11.34
C HIS A 40 -26.38 -8.86 10.68
N LYS A 41 -27.15 -9.52 9.82
CA LYS A 41 -26.60 -10.55 8.94
C LYS A 41 -25.78 -9.88 7.84
N TRP A 42 -24.58 -10.37 7.64
CA TRP A 42 -23.69 -9.90 6.61
C TRP A 42 -23.98 -10.56 5.28
N GLU A 43 -24.20 -9.78 4.24
CA GLU A 43 -24.47 -10.28 2.90
C GLU A 43 -23.30 -9.96 1.97
N GLY A 44 -22.28 -10.79 1.94
CA GLY A 44 -21.16 -10.66 1.03
C GLY A 44 -19.97 -9.82 1.55
N MET A 45 -18.94 -9.69 0.77
CA MET A 45 -17.76 -8.85 0.99
C MET A 45 -17.87 -7.55 0.21
N PHE A 46 -17.07 -6.53 0.56
CA PHE A 46 -16.99 -5.29 -0.23
C PHE A 46 -16.59 -5.55 -1.68
N SER A 47 -15.73 -6.54 -1.93
CA SER A 47 -15.34 -6.98 -3.27
C SER A 47 -16.51 -7.58 -4.08
N GLU A 48 -17.55 -8.03 -3.40
CA GLU A 48 -18.77 -8.60 -4.01
C GLU A 48 -19.90 -7.56 -4.14
N ALA A 49 -19.69 -6.34 -3.64
CA ALA A 49 -20.65 -5.25 -3.78
C ALA A 49 -20.91 -4.96 -5.27
N GLY A 50 -22.15 -4.61 -5.59
CA GLY A 50 -22.57 -4.37 -6.97
C GLY A 50 -21.82 -3.23 -7.67
N TYR A 51 -21.10 -2.40 -6.92
CA TYR A 51 -20.21 -1.38 -7.43
C TYR A 51 -18.97 -1.30 -6.53
N ASN A 52 -17.92 -1.98 -6.93
CA ASN A 52 -16.57 -1.81 -6.37
C ASN A 52 -15.55 -1.95 -7.50
N PRO A 53 -15.24 -0.84 -8.20
CA PRO A 53 -14.30 -0.87 -9.30
C PRO A 53 -12.92 -1.36 -8.87
N VAL A 54 -12.28 -2.10 -9.74
CA VAL A 54 -10.93 -2.63 -9.55
C VAL A 54 -10.03 -2.14 -10.68
N GLY A 55 -8.93 -1.50 -10.33
CA GLY A 55 -7.88 -1.13 -11.26
C GLY A 55 -6.83 -2.22 -11.34
N SER A 56 -6.69 -2.87 -12.51
CA SER A 56 -5.66 -3.88 -12.75
C SER A 56 -4.49 -3.29 -13.50
N TYR A 57 -3.29 -3.41 -12.94
CA TYR A 57 -2.05 -2.90 -13.48
C TYR A 57 -1.10 -4.06 -13.77
N ILE A 58 -0.44 -4.01 -14.93
CA ILE A 58 0.62 -4.94 -15.28
C ILE A 58 1.82 -4.14 -15.81
N ARG A 59 3.01 -4.49 -15.32
CA ARG A 59 4.27 -3.92 -15.76
C ARG A 59 5.32 -5.01 -15.96
N GLU A 60 5.87 -5.07 -17.16
CA GLU A 60 7.04 -5.88 -17.44
C GLU A 60 8.31 -5.04 -17.27
N PHE A 61 9.36 -5.62 -16.68
CA PHE A 61 10.63 -4.94 -16.48
C PHE A 61 11.80 -5.93 -16.31
N ASP A 62 12.99 -5.47 -16.60
CA ASP A 62 14.25 -6.12 -16.25
C ASP A 62 14.83 -5.45 -15.00
N LEU A 63 15.51 -6.23 -14.16
CA LEU A 63 16.16 -5.70 -12.97
C LEU A 63 17.41 -4.91 -13.38
N GLU A 64 17.54 -3.71 -12.82
CA GLU A 64 18.74 -2.91 -13.00
C GLU A 64 19.95 -3.62 -12.37
N LYS A 65 21.10 -3.57 -13.05
CA LYS A 65 22.32 -4.29 -12.61
C LYS A 65 22.78 -3.88 -11.22
N GLU A 66 22.56 -2.63 -10.84
CA GLU A 66 22.90 -2.05 -9.55
C GLU A 66 22.10 -2.67 -8.39
N LEU A 67 20.95 -3.26 -8.68
CA LEU A 67 20.09 -3.92 -7.69
C LEU A 67 20.31 -5.43 -7.62
N SER A 68 20.99 -6.01 -8.63
CA SER A 68 21.23 -7.46 -8.71
C SER A 68 22.02 -7.98 -7.52
N GLY A 69 21.63 -9.14 -6.98
CA GLY A 69 22.28 -9.78 -5.83
C GLY A 69 22.07 -9.09 -4.48
N LYS A 70 21.24 -8.07 -4.43
CA LYS A 70 20.90 -7.33 -3.19
C LYS A 70 19.47 -7.66 -2.73
N ARG A 71 19.12 -7.21 -1.53
CA ARG A 71 17.74 -7.23 -1.07
C ARG A 71 16.95 -6.15 -1.80
N VAL A 72 16.08 -6.56 -2.72
CA VAL A 72 15.28 -5.66 -3.56
C VAL A 72 13.92 -5.45 -2.94
N VAL A 73 13.55 -4.19 -2.76
CA VAL A 73 12.26 -3.76 -2.20
C VAL A 73 11.53 -2.90 -3.22
N ILE A 74 10.23 -3.13 -3.37
CA ILE A 74 9.33 -2.23 -4.08
C ILE A 74 8.62 -1.35 -3.05
N CYS A 75 8.58 -0.06 -3.32
CA CYS A 75 7.87 0.94 -2.53
C CYS A 75 6.78 1.57 -3.37
N PHE A 76 5.54 1.47 -2.90
CA PHE A 76 4.40 2.23 -3.39
C PHE A 76 4.23 3.43 -2.46
N GLU A 77 4.56 4.62 -2.92
CA GLU A 77 4.53 5.84 -2.10
C GLU A 77 3.10 6.28 -1.73
N GLY A 78 2.10 5.82 -2.47
CA GLY A 78 0.69 6.04 -2.19
C GLY A 78 -0.19 5.34 -3.21
N VAL A 79 -1.11 4.53 -2.69
CA VAL A 79 -2.12 3.79 -3.47
C VAL A 79 -3.46 3.90 -2.78
N GLU A 80 -4.41 4.47 -3.43
CA GLU A 80 -5.78 4.61 -2.92
C GLU A 80 -6.66 3.57 -3.62
N GLN A 81 -7.27 2.57 -2.97
CA GLN A 81 -7.20 2.32 -1.54
C GLN A 81 -6.50 1.00 -1.23
N ALA A 82 -7.20 -0.12 -1.36
CA ALA A 82 -6.63 -1.43 -1.06
C ALA A 82 -5.93 -2.01 -2.28
N MET A 83 -4.73 -2.53 -2.10
CA MET A 83 -3.98 -3.16 -3.18
C MET A 83 -3.52 -4.57 -2.84
N TYR A 84 -3.53 -5.41 -3.85
CA TYR A 84 -2.89 -6.72 -3.89
C TYR A 84 -1.75 -6.69 -4.89
N VAL A 85 -0.61 -7.26 -4.53
CA VAL A 85 0.61 -7.22 -5.34
C VAL A 85 1.10 -8.62 -5.64
N TRP A 86 1.42 -8.87 -6.90
CA TRP A 86 2.05 -10.13 -7.37
C TRP A 86 3.30 -9.82 -8.18
N LEU A 87 4.32 -10.65 -8.06
CA LEU A 87 5.48 -10.64 -8.92
C LEU A 87 5.70 -12.04 -9.50
N ASN A 88 5.82 -12.12 -10.82
CA ASN A 88 6.05 -13.38 -11.55
C ASN A 88 5.03 -14.49 -11.21
N GLY A 89 3.79 -14.10 -10.92
CA GLY A 89 2.69 -14.98 -10.52
C GLY A 89 2.64 -15.34 -9.03
N ALA A 90 3.66 -14.97 -8.25
CA ALA A 90 3.64 -15.17 -6.80
C ALA A 90 2.97 -13.99 -6.09
N PHE A 91 2.10 -14.27 -5.14
CA PHE A 91 1.51 -13.23 -4.28
C PHE A 91 2.57 -12.68 -3.34
N ILE A 92 2.76 -11.35 -3.36
CA ILE A 92 3.78 -10.65 -2.59
C ILE A 92 3.19 -10.05 -1.32
N GLY A 93 2.02 -9.42 -1.42
CA GLY A 93 1.42 -8.79 -0.26
C GLY A 93 0.17 -7.98 -0.55
N TYR A 94 -0.40 -7.47 0.52
CA TYR A 94 -1.59 -6.64 0.58
C TYR A 94 -1.33 -5.41 1.42
N ALA A 95 -1.91 -4.28 1.04
CA ALA A 95 -1.95 -3.06 1.84
C ALA A 95 -3.23 -2.28 1.56
N GLU A 96 -3.71 -1.52 2.54
CA GLU A 96 -4.90 -0.68 2.40
C GLU A 96 -4.76 0.71 3.05
N ASP A 97 -3.54 1.13 3.37
CA ASP A 97 -3.24 2.51 3.78
C ASP A 97 -2.94 3.36 2.54
N SER A 98 -3.81 4.34 2.29
CA SER A 98 -3.74 5.13 1.05
C SER A 98 -2.59 6.12 1.01
N PHE A 99 -2.21 6.71 2.14
CA PHE A 99 -1.40 7.93 2.18
C PHE A 99 0.01 7.74 2.70
N THR A 100 0.31 6.59 3.31
CA THR A 100 1.66 6.22 3.72
C THR A 100 2.29 5.20 2.75
N PRO A 101 3.63 5.19 2.62
CA PRO A 101 4.29 4.24 1.75
C PRO A 101 4.10 2.79 2.19
N SER A 102 3.83 1.90 1.24
CA SER A 102 3.79 0.46 1.43
C SER A 102 4.97 -0.19 0.74
N GLU A 103 5.73 -1.00 1.49
CA GLU A 103 6.95 -1.65 1.02
C GLU A 103 6.82 -3.16 1.04
N PHE A 104 7.31 -3.81 -0.02
CA PHE A 104 7.32 -5.27 -0.12
C PHE A 104 8.69 -5.79 -0.57
N ASP A 105 9.16 -6.84 0.10
CA ASP A 105 10.42 -7.53 -0.26
C ASP A 105 10.19 -8.42 -1.49
N LEU A 106 10.82 -8.07 -2.59
CA LEU A 106 10.76 -8.81 -3.85
C LEU A 106 11.88 -9.85 -3.99
N THR A 107 12.87 -9.83 -3.11
CA THR A 107 14.10 -10.64 -3.24
C THR A 107 13.84 -12.12 -3.51
N PRO A 108 12.86 -12.79 -2.87
CA PRO A 108 12.61 -14.20 -3.12
C PRO A 108 12.04 -14.52 -4.50
N TYR A 109 11.49 -13.54 -5.21
CA TYR A 109 10.69 -13.74 -6.42
C TYR A 109 11.23 -13.03 -7.64
N ILE A 110 12.17 -12.06 -7.45
CA ILE A 110 12.67 -11.22 -8.52
C ILE A 110 13.70 -11.99 -9.37
N ARG A 111 13.67 -11.73 -10.66
CA ARG A 111 14.58 -12.29 -11.67
C ARG A 111 15.42 -11.17 -12.27
N GLU A 112 16.56 -11.55 -12.87
CA GLU A 112 17.39 -10.59 -13.61
C GLU A 112 16.63 -9.98 -14.80
N LYS A 113 15.79 -10.78 -15.46
CA LYS A 113 15.05 -10.37 -16.64
C LYS A 113 13.64 -10.94 -16.67
N GLY A 114 12.77 -10.25 -17.41
CA GLY A 114 11.43 -10.70 -17.69
C GLY A 114 10.55 -10.77 -16.46
N ASN A 115 10.68 -9.81 -15.55
CA ASN A 115 9.78 -9.70 -14.41
C ASN A 115 8.43 -9.18 -14.86
N VAL A 116 7.37 -9.74 -14.30
CA VAL A 116 5.99 -9.28 -14.46
C VAL A 116 5.42 -8.90 -13.11
N LEU A 117 5.26 -7.61 -12.89
CA LEU A 117 4.56 -7.06 -11.73
C LEU A 117 3.08 -6.91 -12.07
N ALA A 118 2.20 -7.45 -11.24
CA ALA A 118 0.77 -7.25 -11.33
C ALA A 118 0.25 -6.63 -10.03
N VAL A 119 -0.65 -5.66 -10.14
CA VAL A 119 -1.27 -5.00 -8.98
C VAL A 119 -2.75 -4.84 -9.25
N GLU A 120 -3.57 -5.24 -8.30
CA GLU A 120 -5.00 -4.92 -8.27
C GLU A 120 -5.27 -3.88 -7.18
N VAL A 121 -5.98 -2.82 -7.55
CA VAL A 121 -6.35 -1.74 -6.62
C VAL A 121 -7.86 -1.64 -6.57
N TYR A 122 -8.43 -1.82 -5.39
CA TYR A 122 -9.86 -1.75 -5.13
C TYR A 122 -10.24 -0.35 -4.66
N LYS A 123 -11.30 0.22 -5.24
CA LYS A 123 -11.77 1.56 -4.87
C LYS A 123 -12.35 1.60 -3.45
N HIS A 124 -12.98 0.52 -3.03
CA HIS A 124 -13.64 0.44 -1.74
C HIS A 124 -13.14 -0.75 -0.94
N SER A 125 -12.75 -0.48 0.30
CA SER A 125 -12.25 -1.46 1.25
C SER A 125 -12.69 -1.10 2.67
N THR A 126 -12.24 -1.87 3.65
CA THR A 126 -12.42 -1.53 5.07
C THR A 126 -11.78 -0.18 5.40
N ALA A 127 -10.63 0.14 4.81
CA ALA A 127 -9.93 1.40 4.99
C ALA A 127 -10.77 2.61 4.51
N ALA A 128 -11.65 2.44 3.53
CA ALA A 128 -12.53 3.50 3.07
C ALA A 128 -13.35 4.15 4.20
N PHE A 129 -13.71 3.38 5.23
CA PHE A 129 -14.42 3.91 6.40
C PHE A 129 -13.50 4.55 7.43
N LEU A 130 -12.26 4.08 7.54
CA LEU A 130 -11.27 4.62 8.47
C LEU A 130 -10.67 5.93 7.95
N GLU A 131 -10.46 6.00 6.65
CA GLU A 131 -9.92 7.16 5.94
C GLU A 131 -11.02 8.15 5.51
N ASP A 132 -12.27 7.91 5.95
CA ASP A 132 -13.42 8.70 5.53
C ASP A 132 -13.34 10.14 6.03
N GLN A 133 -13.26 11.08 5.09
CA GLN A 133 -13.22 12.52 5.32
C GLN A 133 -14.05 13.23 4.24
N ASP A 134 -14.34 14.51 4.44
CA ASP A 134 -15.10 15.33 3.49
C ASP A 134 -14.26 15.69 2.26
N PHE A 135 -14.03 14.73 1.39
CA PHE A 135 -13.31 14.93 0.12
C PHE A 135 -13.76 13.91 -0.94
N PHE A 136 -13.32 14.12 -2.17
CA PHE A 136 -13.59 13.22 -3.28
C PHE A 136 -12.90 11.86 -3.08
N ARG A 137 -13.59 10.79 -3.46
CA ARG A 137 -13.07 9.43 -3.45
C ARG A 137 -12.45 9.12 -4.80
N PHE A 138 -11.17 8.87 -4.76
CA PHE A 138 -10.38 8.41 -5.89
C PHE A 138 -9.86 7.00 -5.61
N PHE A 139 -9.27 6.38 -6.62
CA PHE A 139 -8.47 5.17 -6.44
C PHE A 139 -7.41 5.03 -7.52
N GLY A 140 -6.44 4.18 -7.24
CA GLY A 140 -5.33 3.92 -8.14
C GLY A 140 -3.97 4.23 -7.52
N ILE A 141 -2.92 4.03 -8.30
CA ILE A 141 -1.54 4.32 -7.91
C ILE A 141 -1.27 5.79 -8.20
N PHE A 142 -1.44 6.65 -7.20
CA PHE A 142 -1.40 8.11 -7.39
C PHE A 142 -0.07 8.77 -7.02
N ARG A 143 0.87 8.01 -6.41
CA ARG A 143 2.25 8.42 -6.19
C ARG A 143 3.22 7.48 -6.90
N ASN A 144 4.52 7.74 -6.78
CA ASN A 144 5.53 6.94 -7.47
C ASN A 144 5.57 5.50 -6.96
N VAL A 145 6.03 4.61 -7.85
CA VAL A 145 6.41 3.25 -7.51
C VAL A 145 7.89 3.12 -7.82
N THR A 146 8.67 2.80 -6.81
CA THR A 146 10.13 2.73 -6.91
C THR A 146 10.67 1.38 -6.49
N LEU A 147 11.71 0.91 -7.20
CA LEU A 147 12.53 -0.20 -6.75
C LEU A 147 13.79 0.36 -6.13
N TYR A 148 14.19 -0.21 -5.00
CA TYR A 148 15.47 0.11 -4.38
C TYR A 148 16.08 -1.11 -3.70
N ALA A 149 17.36 -1.05 -3.41
CA ALA A 149 18.05 -2.13 -2.72
C ALA A 149 18.51 -1.69 -1.33
N LYS A 150 18.22 -2.53 -0.33
CA LYS A 150 18.80 -2.40 1.01
C LYS A 150 20.11 -3.19 1.08
N PRO A 151 21.19 -2.67 1.69
CA PRO A 151 22.34 -3.47 2.02
C PRO A 151 21.96 -4.66 2.91
N GLN A 152 22.75 -5.73 2.87
CA GLN A 152 22.48 -6.91 3.72
C GLN A 152 22.52 -6.55 5.21
N ILE A 153 23.41 -5.65 5.57
CA ILE A 153 23.50 -5.08 6.92
C ILE A 153 23.10 -3.63 6.82
N HIS A 154 22.02 -3.25 7.48
CA HIS A 154 21.48 -1.90 7.47
C HIS A 154 20.74 -1.58 8.77
N VAL A 155 20.57 -0.31 9.04
CA VAL A 155 19.68 0.16 10.12
C VAL A 155 18.26 0.07 9.59
N GLU A 156 17.43 -0.80 10.17
CA GLU A 156 16.03 -0.95 9.78
C GLU A 156 15.19 0.18 10.35
N ASP A 157 15.47 0.58 11.60
CA ASP A 157 14.76 1.66 12.26
C ASP A 157 15.68 2.40 13.24
N MET A 158 15.42 3.68 13.42
CA MET A 158 16.16 4.53 14.34
C MET A 158 15.20 5.46 15.10
N TRP A 159 15.12 5.26 16.40
CA TRP A 159 14.38 6.16 17.26
C TRP A 159 15.30 7.23 17.86
N ALA A 160 15.20 8.45 17.37
CA ALA A 160 15.90 9.62 17.90
C ALA A 160 15.16 10.17 19.12
N LYS A 161 15.80 10.21 20.28
CA LYS A 161 15.26 10.75 21.53
C LYS A 161 15.99 12.04 21.89
N PRO A 162 15.55 13.22 21.43
CA PRO A 162 16.13 14.49 21.81
C PRO A 162 15.63 14.91 23.19
N VAL A 163 16.51 15.49 24.01
CA VAL A 163 16.18 16.08 25.31
C VAL A 163 16.90 17.42 25.43
N LEU A 164 16.16 18.46 25.78
CA LEU A 164 16.74 19.74 26.19
C LEU A 164 17.09 19.68 27.68
N LEU A 165 18.36 19.93 28.00
CA LEU A 165 18.84 19.95 29.38
C LEU A 165 18.58 21.32 30.05
N GLU A 166 18.54 21.34 31.39
CA GLU A 166 18.30 22.57 32.17
C GLU A 166 19.31 23.68 31.90
N ASN A 167 20.55 23.33 31.54
CA ASN A 167 21.60 24.27 31.18
C ASN A 167 21.50 24.85 29.76
N GLY A 168 20.44 24.45 28.99
CA GLY A 168 20.24 24.89 27.62
C GLY A 168 20.91 24.01 26.56
N ASP A 169 21.67 22.99 26.94
CA ASP A 169 22.30 22.06 26.01
C ASP A 169 21.27 21.02 25.49
N GLY A 170 21.53 20.49 24.31
CA GLY A 170 20.76 19.37 23.73
C GLY A 170 21.48 18.04 23.94
N ARG A 171 20.74 17.01 24.34
CA ARG A 171 21.22 15.62 24.33
C ARG A 171 20.40 14.79 23.37
N LEU A 172 21.08 14.07 22.48
CA LEU A 172 20.46 13.09 21.58
C LEU A 172 20.84 11.68 22.00
N SER A 173 19.86 10.84 22.26
CA SER A 173 20.05 9.42 22.58
C SER A 173 19.37 8.58 21.49
N PRO A 174 20.09 8.17 20.43
CA PRO A 174 19.53 7.33 19.39
C PRO A 174 19.43 5.89 19.87
N VAL A 175 18.33 5.24 19.55
CA VAL A 175 18.14 3.78 19.64
C VAL A 175 17.97 3.26 18.23
N SER A 176 18.80 2.33 17.80
CA SER A 176 18.72 1.75 16.46
C SER A 176 18.47 0.26 16.53
N TYR A 177 17.65 -0.22 15.57
CA TYR A 177 17.49 -1.64 15.29
C TYR A 177 18.26 -1.97 14.01
N THR A 178 19.27 -2.83 14.13
CA THR A 178 20.06 -3.30 12.98
C THR A 178 19.59 -4.69 12.62
N HIS A 179 19.15 -4.89 11.38
CA HIS A 179 18.80 -6.21 10.88
C HIS A 179 20.05 -6.90 10.35
N LEU A 180 20.43 -8.01 11.01
CA LEU A 180 21.41 -8.95 10.53
C LEU A 180 20.64 -10.17 10.02
N ARG A 181 20.56 -10.36 8.72
CA ARG A 181 20.10 -11.65 8.19
C ARG A 181 21.24 -12.66 8.42
N ALA A 182 21.04 -13.54 9.40
CA ALA A 182 21.89 -14.73 9.50
C ALA A 182 21.66 -15.55 8.21
N HIS A 183 22.75 -15.86 7.51
CA HIS A 183 22.69 -16.89 6.49
C HIS A 183 22.39 -18.21 7.23
N GLU A 184 21.19 -18.74 7.03
CA GLU A 184 20.96 -20.13 7.31
C GLU A 184 21.77 -20.94 6.29
N THR A 185 22.85 -21.55 6.79
CA THR A 185 23.66 -22.53 6.05
C THR A 185 22.92 -23.87 6.01
#